data_c32d5ce18b32ccb40119371e869f8f34
#
_entry.id   c32d5ce18b32ccb40119371e869f8f34
#
_cell.length_a   1.000
_cell.length_b   1.000
_cell.length_c   1.000
_cell.angle_alpha   90.00
_cell.angle_beta   90.00
_cell.angle_gamma   90.00
#
_symmetry.space_group_name_H-M   'P 1'
#
loop_
_entity.id
_entity.type
_entity.pdbx_description
1 polymer ?
#
loop_
_entity_poly.entity_id
_entity_poly.type
_entity_poly.pdbx_seq_one_letter_code
_entity_poly.pdbx_strand_id
1 'polypeptide(L)'
;QGFSSSGEEETIRLVNRTMETGIRFENDKPYTVKDVLANTAADKKSIDVLPGDILLKVNGETVDITKDRNSYFSKPSLDRELQLVFNRNGKIVTVNIHPQRTIAPNLYDEWIKNNQATVDAKTNKKVAYHNMKDMGLGELEKFFIDMTQDLYQKDGLILDLRYNTGGNVHD
;
A
#
# COMPACT_ATOMS: atom_id res chain seq x y z
N GLN A 1 30.30 48.59 -13.65
CA GLN A 1 29.85 47.22 -13.98
C GLN A 1 29.30 46.59 -12.72
N GLY A 2 27.98 46.60 -12.58
CA GLY A 2 27.28 45.98 -11.45
C GLY A 2 26.97 44.51 -11.76
N PHE A 3 27.46 43.60 -10.94
CA PHE A 3 27.02 42.22 -10.92
C PHE A 3 25.69 42.15 -10.13
N SER A 4 24.60 41.92 -10.83
CA SER A 4 23.35 41.53 -10.23
C SER A 4 23.36 40.01 -10.05
N SER A 5 23.56 39.53 -8.82
CA SER A 5 23.29 38.12 -8.47
C SER A 5 21.83 38.01 -8.11
N SER A 6 21.02 37.54 -9.07
CA SER A 6 19.69 37.03 -8.77
C SER A 6 19.85 35.65 -8.12
N GLY A 7 19.97 35.64 -6.79
CA GLY A 7 19.84 34.41 -6.03
C GLY A 7 18.39 33.94 -6.13
N GLU A 8 18.13 32.89 -6.92
CA GLU A 8 16.90 32.13 -6.81
C GLU A 8 16.95 31.46 -5.44
N GLU A 9 16.14 31.97 -4.50
CA GLU A 9 15.84 31.25 -3.28
C GLU A 9 15.08 29.98 -3.68
N GLU A 10 15.76 28.83 -3.67
CA GLU A 10 15.09 27.54 -3.74
C GLU A 10 14.14 27.43 -2.55
N THR A 11 12.89 27.69 -2.80
CA THR A 11 11.83 27.48 -1.82
C THR A 11 11.66 25.97 -1.64
N ILE A 12 12.33 25.38 -0.67
CA ILE A 12 12.13 23.99 -0.28
C ILE A 12 10.70 23.89 0.23
N ARG A 13 9.77 23.47 -0.62
CA ARG A 13 8.42 23.12 -0.22
C ARG A 13 8.48 21.80 0.54
N LEU A 14 8.54 21.88 1.85
CA LEU A 14 8.33 20.73 2.74
C LEU A 14 6.87 20.31 2.58
N VAL A 15 6.64 19.34 1.73
CA VAL A 15 5.32 18.71 1.61
C VAL A 15 5.19 17.69 2.74
N ASN A 16 4.41 18.02 3.76
CA ASN A 16 4.02 17.06 4.79
C ASN A 16 3.20 15.96 4.13
N ARG A 17 3.75 14.76 4.04
CA ARG A 17 3.06 13.57 3.53
C ARG A 17 3.02 12.53 4.64
N THR A 18 1.88 11.87 4.79
CA THR A 18 1.80 10.69 5.62
C THR A 18 2.68 9.60 5.04
N MET A 19 3.58 9.07 5.85
CA MET A 19 4.46 7.97 5.48
C MET A 19 3.70 6.66 5.65
N GLU A 20 3.70 5.82 4.61
CA GLU A 20 2.97 4.57 4.60
C GLU A 20 3.93 3.39 4.75
N THR A 21 3.65 2.54 5.72
CA THR A 21 4.46 1.36 6.02
C THR A 21 3.84 0.06 5.52
N GLY A 22 2.53 0.08 5.31
CA GLY A 22 1.72 -1.11 5.06
C GLY A 22 1.16 -1.76 6.32
N ILE A 23 1.48 -1.24 7.52
CA ILE A 23 0.84 -1.67 8.76
C ILE A 23 -0.56 -1.07 8.80
N ARG A 24 -1.57 -1.92 8.92
CA ARG A 24 -2.96 -1.50 9.13
C ARG A 24 -3.34 -1.66 10.59
N PHE A 25 -4.14 -0.74 11.10
CA PHE A 25 -4.55 -0.69 12.49
C PHE A 25 -6.07 -0.89 12.60
N GLU A 26 -6.53 -1.34 13.77
CA GLU A 26 -7.94 -1.51 14.05
C GLU A 26 -8.68 -0.16 14.08
N ASN A 27 -9.93 -0.15 13.63
CA ASN A 27 -10.72 1.09 13.59
C ASN A 27 -11.13 1.56 14.98
N ASP A 28 -11.49 0.63 15.85
CA ASP A 28 -11.92 0.88 17.23
C ASP A 28 -10.75 0.99 18.22
N LYS A 29 -9.58 0.50 17.84
CA LYS A 29 -8.33 0.56 18.60
C LYS A 29 -7.20 1.07 17.70
N PRO A 30 -7.16 2.39 17.42
CA PRO A 30 -6.35 2.95 16.33
C PRO A 30 -4.82 2.82 16.49
N TYR A 31 -4.35 2.31 17.62
CA TYR A 31 -2.94 2.01 17.88
C TYR A 31 -2.64 0.51 17.95
N THR A 32 -3.65 -0.35 17.77
CA THR A 32 -3.48 -1.81 17.73
C THR A 32 -3.38 -2.26 16.28
N VAL A 33 -2.33 -3.01 15.96
CA VAL A 33 -2.13 -3.57 14.62
C VAL A 33 -3.25 -4.56 14.30
N LYS A 34 -3.92 -4.34 13.20
CA LYS A 34 -4.90 -5.26 12.60
C LYS A 34 -4.21 -6.34 11.78
N ASP A 35 -3.39 -5.92 10.84
CA ASP A 35 -2.61 -6.78 9.94
C ASP A 35 -1.52 -5.99 9.23
N VAL A 36 -0.75 -6.68 8.41
CA VAL A 36 0.26 -6.09 7.52
C VAL A 36 -0.14 -6.39 6.07
N LEU A 37 -0.23 -5.35 5.27
CA LEU A 37 -0.56 -5.45 3.84
C LEU A 37 0.60 -6.09 3.07
N ALA A 38 0.27 -7.09 2.26
CA ALA A 38 1.26 -7.85 1.49
C ALA A 38 2.08 -6.98 0.54
N ASN A 39 3.34 -7.36 0.34
CA ASN A 39 4.31 -6.71 -0.54
C ASN A 39 4.60 -5.24 -0.17
N THR A 40 4.38 -4.84 1.07
CA THR A 40 4.70 -3.50 1.56
C THR A 40 6.03 -3.45 2.32
N ALA A 41 6.42 -2.24 2.74
CA ALA A 41 7.64 -2.03 3.51
C ALA A 41 7.65 -2.83 4.82
N ALA A 42 6.49 -3.01 5.46
CA ALA A 42 6.35 -3.79 6.69
C ALA A 42 6.26 -5.30 6.47
N ASP A 43 5.98 -5.77 5.24
CA ASP A 43 5.85 -7.20 4.90
C ASP A 43 7.20 -7.86 4.53
N LYS A 44 8.28 -7.36 5.07
CA LYS A 44 9.61 -7.96 4.88
C LYS A 44 9.91 -8.96 6.00
N LYS A 45 10.59 -10.06 5.68
CA LYS A 45 10.97 -11.08 6.67
C LYS A 45 11.75 -10.55 7.88
N SER A 46 12.44 -9.42 7.71
CA SER A 46 13.21 -8.76 8.78
C SER A 46 12.35 -7.89 9.68
N ILE A 47 11.09 -7.66 9.36
CA ILE A 47 10.17 -6.79 10.10
C ILE A 47 9.21 -7.67 10.88
N ASP A 48 9.36 -7.68 12.21
CA ASP A 48 8.54 -8.50 13.11
C ASP A 48 7.39 -7.66 13.67
N VAL A 49 6.33 -7.48 12.88
CA VAL A 49 5.07 -6.84 13.28
C VAL A 49 3.93 -7.82 13.10
N LEU A 50 3.13 -8.03 14.13
CA LEU A 50 2.04 -9.01 14.14
C LEU A 50 0.70 -8.35 14.51
N PRO A 51 -0.42 -8.92 14.07
CA PRO A 51 -1.74 -8.53 14.55
C PRO A 51 -1.82 -8.56 16.08
N GLY A 52 -2.41 -7.51 16.66
CA GLY A 52 -2.52 -7.35 18.10
C GLY A 52 -1.37 -6.57 18.77
N ASP A 53 -0.28 -6.30 18.05
CA ASP A 53 0.79 -5.42 18.56
C ASP A 53 0.24 -4.00 18.81
N ILE A 54 0.62 -3.39 19.93
CA ILE A 54 0.18 -2.03 20.30
C ILE A 54 1.33 -1.06 20.09
N LEU A 55 1.14 -0.06 19.23
CA LEU A 55 2.12 0.97 18.95
C LEU A 55 2.34 1.85 20.19
N LEU A 56 3.57 1.94 20.65
CA LEU A 56 3.97 2.72 21.83
C LEU A 56 4.76 3.99 21.46
N LYS A 57 5.67 3.88 20.45
CA LYS A 57 6.54 5.00 20.05
C LYS A 57 6.75 5.01 18.54
N VAL A 58 6.93 6.23 18.03
CA VAL A 58 7.37 6.50 16.66
C VAL A 58 8.59 7.43 16.72
N ASN A 59 9.74 6.99 16.20
CA ASN A 59 11.00 7.76 16.23
C ASN A 59 11.38 8.28 17.62
N GLY A 60 11.16 7.46 18.66
CA GLY A 60 11.44 7.81 20.06
C GLY A 60 10.35 8.62 20.75
N GLU A 61 9.40 9.21 20.02
CA GLU A 61 8.26 9.93 20.59
C GLU A 61 7.19 8.93 21.06
N THR A 62 6.81 9.01 22.32
CA THR A 62 5.72 8.20 22.89
C THR A 62 4.39 8.65 22.30
N VAL A 63 3.59 7.70 21.81
CA VAL A 63 2.28 8.01 21.25
C VAL A 63 1.27 8.35 22.33
N ASP A 64 0.47 9.35 22.07
CA ASP A 64 -0.70 9.74 22.86
C ASP A 64 -1.93 9.16 22.16
N ILE A 65 -2.58 8.20 22.80
CA ILE A 65 -3.73 7.47 22.23
C ILE A 65 -4.97 8.35 21.99
N THR A 66 -4.98 9.58 22.51
CA THR A 66 -6.06 10.56 22.30
C THR A 66 -5.87 11.36 21.00
N LYS A 67 -4.69 11.30 20.40
CA LYS A 67 -4.36 11.99 19.14
C LYS A 67 -4.60 11.12 17.93
N ASP A 68 -4.74 11.77 16.78
CA ASP A 68 -4.72 11.06 15.51
C ASP A 68 -3.33 10.43 15.29
N ARG A 69 -3.30 9.11 15.12
CA ARG A 69 -2.08 8.34 14.84
C ARG A 69 -1.32 8.88 13.62
N ASN A 70 -2.04 9.35 12.59
CA ASN A 70 -1.41 9.84 11.36
C ASN A 70 -0.48 11.03 11.61
N SER A 71 -0.69 11.80 12.68
CA SER A 71 0.19 12.91 13.06
C SER A 71 1.64 12.47 13.33
N TYR A 72 1.85 11.25 13.81
CA TYR A 72 3.18 10.69 14.05
C TYR A 72 3.89 10.25 12.75
N PHE A 73 3.12 9.93 11.71
CA PHE A 73 3.63 9.50 10.40
C PHE A 73 3.69 10.62 9.36
N SER A 74 3.21 11.83 9.69
CA SER A 74 3.14 12.98 8.77
C SER A 74 4.30 13.97 8.97
N LYS A 75 5.24 13.68 9.85
CA LYS A 75 6.41 14.54 10.08
C LYS A 75 7.35 14.48 8.87
N PRO A 76 7.98 15.60 8.47
CA PRO A 76 8.92 15.62 7.36
C PRO A 76 10.01 14.57 7.60
N SER A 77 10.03 13.54 6.78
CA SER A 77 11.07 12.54 6.79
C SER A 77 11.82 12.64 5.46
N LEU A 78 13.07 13.05 5.50
CA LEU A 78 13.98 12.94 4.40
C LEU A 78 14.41 11.47 4.35
N ASP A 79 13.73 10.62 3.59
CA ASP A 79 14.06 9.22 3.29
C ASP A 79 14.65 8.42 4.48
N ARG A 80 14.18 8.71 5.70
CA ARG A 80 14.68 8.07 6.90
C ARG A 80 13.83 6.87 7.28
N GLU A 81 14.51 5.88 7.86
CA GLU A 81 13.82 4.80 8.55
C GLU A 81 12.91 5.35 9.64
N LEU A 82 11.71 4.80 9.72
CA LEU A 82 10.84 4.97 10.87
C LEU A 82 11.16 3.89 11.89
N GLN A 83 11.56 4.29 13.08
CA GLN A 83 11.65 3.38 14.21
C GLN A 83 10.29 3.32 14.89
N LEU A 84 9.71 2.12 14.92
CA LEU A 84 8.45 1.85 15.58
C LEU A 84 8.68 0.92 16.77
N VAL A 85 8.08 1.24 17.91
CA VAL A 85 8.15 0.42 19.11
C VAL A 85 6.75 -0.05 19.47
N PHE A 86 6.60 -1.36 19.59
CA PHE A 86 5.33 -2.01 19.93
C PHE A 86 5.40 -2.75 21.26
N ASN A 87 4.24 -2.91 21.88
CA ASN A 87 4.02 -3.85 22.96
C ASN A 87 3.28 -5.07 22.42
N ARG A 88 3.90 -6.23 22.54
CA ARG A 88 3.32 -7.55 22.22
C ARG A 88 3.17 -8.35 23.50
N ASN A 89 2.00 -8.32 24.11
CA ASN A 89 1.71 -9.06 25.35
C ASN A 89 2.74 -8.81 26.46
N GLY A 90 3.15 -7.56 26.67
CA GLY A 90 4.16 -7.16 27.66
C GLY A 90 5.61 -7.20 27.15
N LYS A 91 5.87 -7.78 25.99
CA LYS A 91 7.19 -7.77 25.34
C LYS A 91 7.33 -6.53 24.43
N ILE A 92 8.45 -5.85 24.54
CA ILE A 92 8.79 -4.73 23.66
C ILE A 92 9.38 -5.27 22.34
N VAL A 93 8.80 -4.87 21.23
CA VAL A 93 9.27 -5.17 19.86
C VAL A 93 9.61 -3.84 19.20
N THR A 94 10.85 -3.72 18.69
CA THR A 94 11.31 -2.55 17.97
C THR A 94 11.63 -2.95 16.54
N VAL A 95 11.08 -2.21 15.58
CA VAL A 95 11.33 -2.41 14.15
C VAL A 95 11.72 -1.10 13.49
N ASN A 96 12.56 -1.20 12.47
CA ASN A 96 12.97 -0.10 11.63
C ASN A 96 12.43 -0.34 10.22
N ILE A 97 11.64 0.58 9.70
CA ILE A 97 10.96 0.45 8.42
C ILE A 97 11.27 1.65 7.54
N HIS A 98 11.74 1.41 6.31
CA HIS A 98 11.76 2.45 5.29
C HIS A 98 10.35 2.60 4.72
N PRO A 99 9.66 3.71 5.01
CA PRO A 99 8.30 3.91 4.55
C PRO A 99 8.25 4.07 3.03
N GLN A 100 7.11 3.78 2.44
CA GLN A 100 6.85 4.01 1.03
C GLN A 100 5.94 5.21 0.82
N ARG A 101 5.95 5.76 -0.39
CA ARG A 101 5.14 6.95 -0.73
C ARG A 101 3.66 6.69 -0.68
N THR A 102 3.27 5.50 -1.08
CA THR A 102 1.88 5.07 -1.19
C THR A 102 1.78 3.56 -1.15
N ILE A 103 0.73 3.06 -0.53
CA ILE A 103 0.35 1.65 -0.55
C ILE A 103 -0.82 1.38 -1.52
N ALA A 104 -1.24 2.38 -2.29
CA ALA A 104 -2.37 2.24 -3.21
C ALA A 104 -2.22 1.07 -4.21
N PRO A 105 -1.05 0.83 -4.84
CA PRO A 105 -0.86 -0.35 -5.67
C PRO A 105 -1.06 -1.66 -4.92
N ASN A 106 -0.55 -1.76 -3.69
CA ASN A 106 -0.68 -2.96 -2.87
C ASN A 106 -2.14 -3.23 -2.45
N LEU A 107 -2.89 -2.17 -2.13
CA LEU A 107 -4.33 -2.27 -1.85
C LEU A 107 -5.12 -2.72 -3.09
N TYR A 108 -4.73 -2.24 -4.26
CA TYR A 108 -5.32 -2.64 -5.52
C TYR A 108 -5.06 -4.12 -5.82
N ASP A 109 -3.84 -4.59 -5.64
CA ASP A 109 -3.47 -5.99 -5.83
C ASP A 109 -4.22 -6.91 -4.84
N GLU A 110 -4.35 -6.48 -3.57
CA GLU A 110 -5.15 -7.20 -2.57
C GLU A 110 -6.62 -7.27 -2.99
N TRP A 111 -7.18 -6.17 -3.48
CA TRP A 111 -8.57 -6.11 -3.95
C TRP A 111 -8.81 -7.07 -5.13
N ILE A 112 -7.92 -7.13 -6.12
CA ILE A 112 -8.00 -8.09 -7.24
C ILE A 112 -7.94 -9.51 -6.72
N LYS A 113 -6.97 -9.82 -5.85
CA LYS A 113 -6.80 -11.15 -5.26
C LYS A 113 -8.05 -11.62 -4.48
N ASN A 114 -8.67 -10.71 -3.73
CA ASN A 114 -9.88 -11.02 -2.98
C ASN A 114 -11.09 -11.25 -3.90
N ASN A 115 -11.21 -10.49 -4.99
CA ASN A 115 -12.24 -10.71 -6.00
C ASN A 115 -12.05 -12.06 -6.69
N GLN A 116 -10.84 -12.39 -7.11
CA GLN A 116 -10.51 -13.71 -7.68
C GLN A 116 -10.87 -14.85 -6.71
N ALA A 117 -10.45 -14.73 -5.44
CA ALA A 117 -10.78 -15.73 -4.42
C ALA A 117 -12.29 -15.89 -4.21
N THR A 118 -13.05 -14.80 -4.30
CA THR A 118 -14.51 -14.81 -4.19
C THR A 118 -15.16 -15.53 -5.39
N VAL A 119 -14.67 -15.25 -6.60
CA VAL A 119 -15.14 -15.94 -7.81
C VAL A 119 -14.81 -17.42 -7.74
N ASP A 120 -13.58 -17.76 -7.38
CA ASP A 120 -13.13 -19.16 -7.23
C ASP A 120 -13.99 -19.95 -6.25
N ALA A 121 -14.27 -19.38 -5.09
CA ALA A 121 -15.10 -20.03 -4.07
C ALA A 121 -16.53 -20.26 -4.54
N LYS A 122 -17.12 -19.30 -5.28
CA LYS A 122 -18.51 -19.40 -5.75
C LYS A 122 -18.69 -20.26 -6.98
N THR A 123 -17.65 -20.51 -7.76
CA THR A 123 -17.71 -21.22 -9.04
C THR A 123 -16.92 -22.51 -9.06
N ASN A 124 -16.40 -22.96 -7.92
CA ASN A 124 -15.47 -24.08 -7.83
C ASN A 124 -14.29 -23.93 -8.82
N LYS A 125 -13.77 -22.72 -8.96
CA LYS A 125 -12.68 -22.33 -9.87
C LYS A 125 -13.00 -22.53 -11.36
N LYS A 126 -14.27 -22.65 -11.73
CA LYS A 126 -14.69 -22.84 -13.12
C LYS A 126 -14.76 -21.54 -13.92
N VAL A 127 -14.86 -20.40 -13.24
CA VAL A 127 -14.91 -19.08 -13.86
C VAL A 127 -13.66 -18.32 -13.52
N ALA A 128 -13.03 -17.73 -14.51
CA ALA A 128 -11.89 -16.85 -14.33
C ALA A 128 -12.36 -15.43 -13.99
N TYR A 129 -11.48 -14.69 -13.32
CA TYR A 129 -11.67 -13.28 -13.04
C TYR A 129 -10.46 -12.51 -13.57
N HIS A 130 -10.70 -11.48 -14.37
CA HIS A 130 -9.68 -10.56 -14.82
C HIS A 130 -10.15 -9.12 -14.61
N ASN A 131 -9.34 -8.30 -13.96
CA ASN A 131 -9.58 -6.87 -13.84
C ASN A 131 -8.69 -6.14 -14.85
N MET A 132 -9.30 -5.31 -15.68
CA MET A 132 -8.60 -4.48 -16.65
C MET A 132 -8.58 -3.03 -16.15
N LYS A 133 -7.43 -2.58 -15.69
CA LYS A 133 -7.22 -1.27 -15.08
C LYS A 133 -7.33 -0.12 -16.07
N ASP A 134 -6.84 -0.31 -17.27
CA ASP A 134 -6.91 0.64 -18.38
C ASP A 134 -6.97 -0.11 -19.71
N MET A 135 -7.06 0.62 -20.81
CA MET A 135 -7.11 0.08 -22.17
C MET A 135 -5.76 0.21 -22.89
N GLY A 136 -4.66 0.35 -22.15
CA GLY A 136 -3.31 0.42 -22.70
C GLY A 136 -2.78 -0.93 -23.16
N LEU A 137 -1.75 -0.90 -24.01
CA LEU A 137 -1.13 -2.12 -24.56
C LEU A 137 -0.64 -3.07 -23.46
N GLY A 138 -0.09 -2.56 -22.37
CA GLY A 138 0.42 -3.41 -21.28
C GLY A 138 -0.68 -4.19 -20.56
N GLU A 139 -1.87 -3.61 -20.37
CA GLU A 139 -3.01 -4.32 -19.79
C GLU A 139 -3.62 -5.31 -20.78
N LEU A 140 -3.63 -4.96 -22.06
CA LEU A 140 -4.09 -5.85 -23.13
C LEU A 140 -3.17 -7.07 -23.25
N GLU A 141 -1.85 -6.89 -23.21
CA GLU A 141 -0.87 -7.99 -23.21
C GLU A 141 -1.08 -8.92 -22.02
N LYS A 142 -1.25 -8.39 -20.80
CA LYS A 142 -1.56 -9.20 -19.63
C LYS A 142 -2.85 -10.00 -19.81
N PHE A 143 -3.90 -9.35 -20.32
CA PHE A 143 -5.15 -10.03 -20.61
C PHE A 143 -4.96 -11.19 -21.59
N PHE A 144 -4.22 -11.01 -22.67
CA PHE A 144 -3.95 -12.09 -23.63
C PHE A 144 -3.09 -13.21 -23.04
N ILE A 145 -2.10 -12.88 -22.19
CA ILE A 145 -1.30 -13.88 -21.48
C ILE A 145 -2.21 -14.71 -20.57
N ASP A 146 -3.04 -14.07 -19.75
CA ASP A 146 -3.98 -14.75 -18.87
C ASP A 146 -4.94 -15.64 -19.68
N MET A 147 -5.50 -15.10 -20.79
CA MET A 147 -6.39 -15.86 -21.67
C MET A 147 -5.75 -17.14 -22.22
N THR A 148 -4.45 -17.10 -22.55
CA THR A 148 -3.76 -18.25 -23.14
C THR A 148 -3.23 -19.24 -22.12
N GLN A 149 -2.96 -18.81 -20.89
CA GLN A 149 -2.39 -19.68 -19.85
C GLN A 149 -3.45 -20.33 -18.97
N ASP A 150 -4.40 -19.55 -18.47
CA ASP A 150 -5.33 -20.00 -17.44
C ASP A 150 -6.80 -20.04 -17.90
N LEU A 151 -7.21 -19.08 -18.73
CA LEU A 151 -8.62 -18.88 -19.02
C LEU A 151 -9.20 -19.89 -20.01
N TYR A 152 -8.38 -20.45 -20.91
CA TYR A 152 -8.87 -21.43 -21.91
C TYR A 152 -9.43 -22.72 -21.27
N GLN A 153 -9.06 -23.03 -20.02
CA GLN A 153 -9.54 -24.19 -19.27
C GLN A 153 -10.78 -23.90 -18.41
N LYS A 154 -11.29 -22.67 -18.45
CA LYS A 154 -12.43 -22.24 -17.64
C LYS A 154 -13.73 -22.26 -18.44
N ASP A 155 -14.83 -22.45 -17.73
CA ASP A 155 -16.18 -22.45 -18.33
C ASP A 155 -16.65 -21.02 -18.69
N GLY A 156 -16.02 -19.99 -18.12
CA GLY A 156 -16.37 -18.58 -18.34
C GLY A 156 -15.37 -17.58 -17.78
N LEU A 157 -15.58 -16.31 -18.09
CA LEU A 157 -14.77 -15.20 -17.68
C LEU A 157 -15.62 -14.07 -17.11
N ILE A 158 -15.23 -13.53 -15.95
CA ILE A 158 -15.67 -12.23 -15.45
C ILE A 158 -14.59 -11.22 -15.79
N LEU A 159 -14.87 -10.33 -16.75
CA LEU A 159 -14.03 -9.18 -17.04
C LEU A 159 -14.53 -7.99 -16.22
N ASP A 160 -13.74 -7.58 -15.23
CA ASP A 160 -14.06 -6.47 -14.34
C ASP A 160 -13.44 -5.16 -14.86
N LEU A 161 -14.30 -4.25 -15.29
CA LEU A 161 -13.91 -2.93 -15.80
C LEU A 161 -14.15 -1.81 -14.78
N ARG A 162 -14.45 -2.15 -13.54
CA ARG A 162 -14.61 -1.14 -12.50
C ARG A 162 -13.29 -0.39 -12.31
N TYR A 163 -13.38 0.94 -12.24
CA TYR A 163 -12.23 1.85 -12.13
C TYR A 163 -11.29 1.84 -13.35
N ASN A 164 -11.73 1.29 -14.49
CA ASN A 164 -10.98 1.42 -15.73
C ASN A 164 -10.88 2.89 -16.12
N THR A 165 -9.67 3.36 -16.37
CA THR A 165 -9.39 4.77 -16.70
C THR A 165 -9.47 5.07 -18.19
N GLY A 166 -9.88 4.08 -19.00
CA GLY A 166 -9.91 4.21 -20.46
C GLY A 166 -8.54 4.02 -21.10
N GLY A 167 -8.42 4.47 -22.34
CA GLY A 167 -7.19 4.42 -23.12
C GLY A 167 -7.28 5.37 -24.32
N ASN A 168 -6.21 5.46 -25.09
CA ASN A 168 -6.20 6.25 -26.31
C ASN A 168 -7.00 5.54 -27.38
N VAL A 169 -7.96 6.22 -27.96
CA VAL A 169 -8.57 5.83 -29.21
C VAL A 169 -7.62 6.32 -30.32
N HIS A 170 -6.92 5.40 -30.95
CA HIS A 170 -6.21 5.71 -32.19
C HIS A 170 -7.22 5.58 -33.32
N ASP A 171 -7.50 6.73 -33.97
CA ASP A 171 -8.25 6.78 -35.22
C ASP A 171 -7.48 6.07 -36.36
#